data_28dc4c562740b2893c20f635332e6f5b
#
_entry.id   28dc4c562740b2893c20f635332e6f5b
#
_cell.length_a   1.000
_cell.length_b   1.000
_cell.length_c   1.000
_cell.angle_alpha   90.00
_cell.angle_beta   90.00
_cell.angle_gamma   90.00
#
_symmetry.space_group_name_H-M   'P 1'
#
loop_
_entity.id
_entity.type
_entity.pdbx_description
1 polymer ?
#
loop_
_entity_poly.entity_id
_entity_poly.type
_entity_poly.pdbx_seq_one_letter_code
_entity_poly.pdbx_strand_id
1 'polypeptide(L)'
;YDNDGARQAVQAIYSKLYNIIVQANLVIKHAEDNAAAFPDEATRSVILGEAYAIRAYCQLDVLRLFGEVPGGQGTKVSLPYSEVTAFDERATRYDFTGYSEKLIADLDKAEKLLKDNDPIFGYTFEELNAPSSVEIEDTYMCYRQSRLNYWAVKALQSRMYLYLGKADPKYLAMAYDAAKAV
;
A
#
# COMPACT_ATOMS: atom_id res chain seq x y z
N TYR A 1 33.12 -3.26 -11.49
CA TYR A 1 33.22 -2.97 -10.05
C TYR A 1 32.28 -3.95 -9.34
N ASP A 2 32.83 -5.05 -8.85
CA ASP A 2 32.07 -6.04 -8.08
C ASP A 2 32.11 -5.63 -6.61
N ASN A 3 31.05 -4.96 -6.14
CA ASN A 3 30.92 -4.57 -4.74
C ASN A 3 29.93 -5.50 -4.05
N ASP A 4 30.44 -6.56 -3.43
CA ASP A 4 29.62 -7.56 -2.73
C ASP A 4 28.73 -6.94 -1.63
N GLY A 5 29.22 -5.91 -0.94
CA GLY A 5 28.43 -5.21 0.07
C GLY A 5 27.21 -4.50 -0.53
N ALA A 6 27.36 -3.83 -1.67
CA ALA A 6 26.24 -3.21 -2.37
C ALA A 6 25.23 -4.24 -2.88
N ARG A 7 25.71 -5.37 -3.43
CA ARG A 7 24.85 -6.46 -3.89
C ARG A 7 24.04 -7.06 -2.74
N GLN A 8 24.68 -7.31 -1.60
CA GLN A 8 24.01 -7.83 -0.40
C GLN A 8 22.96 -6.85 0.13
N ALA A 9 23.26 -5.54 0.17
CA ALA A 9 22.30 -4.51 0.60
C ALA A 9 21.08 -4.46 -0.32
N VAL A 10 21.27 -4.47 -1.64
CA VAL A 10 20.19 -4.49 -2.63
C VAL A 10 19.31 -5.74 -2.47
N GLN A 11 19.94 -6.92 -2.32
CA GLN A 11 19.22 -8.17 -2.10
C GLN A 11 18.44 -8.16 -0.78
N ALA A 12 19.01 -7.59 0.28
CA ALA A 12 18.34 -7.48 1.58
C ALA A 12 17.10 -6.57 1.49
N ILE A 13 17.19 -5.44 0.80
CA ILE A 13 16.05 -4.53 0.57
C ILE A 13 14.94 -5.27 -0.20
N TYR A 14 15.29 -5.90 -1.31
CA TYR A 14 14.35 -6.66 -2.14
C TYR A 14 13.64 -7.74 -1.32
N SER A 15 14.39 -8.56 -0.59
CA SER A 15 13.85 -9.65 0.22
C SER A 15 12.93 -9.15 1.34
N LYS A 16 13.28 -8.03 2.00
CA LYS A 16 12.45 -7.44 3.05
C LYS A 16 11.15 -6.88 2.50
N LEU A 17 11.17 -6.18 1.35
CA LEU A 17 9.95 -5.67 0.71
C LEU A 17 9.00 -6.83 0.37
N TYR A 18 9.50 -7.89 -0.27
CA TYR A 18 8.64 -9.04 -0.59
C TYR A 18 8.16 -9.82 0.64
N ASN A 19 8.93 -9.86 1.72
CA ASN A 19 8.47 -10.43 2.98
C ASN A 19 7.25 -9.66 3.52
N ILE A 20 7.30 -8.32 3.54
CA ILE A 20 6.17 -7.49 3.97
C ILE A 20 4.95 -7.68 3.04
N ILE A 21 5.19 -7.73 1.72
CA ILE A 21 4.14 -7.97 0.72
C ILE A 21 3.42 -9.31 0.98
N VAL A 22 4.16 -10.38 1.26
CA VAL A 22 3.57 -11.69 1.57
C VAL A 22 2.74 -11.63 2.86
N GLN A 23 3.22 -10.94 3.89
CA GLN A 23 2.43 -10.76 5.12
C GLN A 23 1.14 -9.98 4.84
N ALA A 24 1.19 -8.92 4.04
CA ALA A 24 0.00 -8.18 3.63
C ALA A 24 -0.98 -9.07 2.83
N ASN A 25 -0.48 -9.90 1.91
CA ASN A 25 -1.30 -10.86 1.16
C ASN A 25 -2.01 -11.86 2.09
N LEU A 26 -1.32 -12.36 3.11
CA LEU A 26 -1.92 -13.27 4.09
C LEU A 26 -3.03 -12.59 4.90
N VAL A 27 -2.81 -11.34 5.33
CA VAL A 27 -3.84 -10.56 6.03
C VAL A 27 -5.05 -10.35 5.12
N ILE A 28 -4.84 -9.92 3.86
CA ILE A 28 -5.91 -9.72 2.88
C ILE A 28 -6.71 -11.01 2.72
N LYS A 29 -6.04 -12.12 2.41
CA LYS A 29 -6.70 -13.41 2.20
C LYS A 29 -7.52 -13.83 3.42
N HIS A 30 -6.92 -13.81 4.61
CA HIS A 30 -7.61 -14.25 5.82
C HIS A 30 -8.78 -13.34 6.19
N ALA A 31 -8.66 -12.04 6.00
CA ALA A 31 -9.73 -11.10 6.29
C ALA A 31 -10.86 -11.15 5.23
N GLU A 32 -10.56 -11.49 3.97
CA GLU A 32 -11.59 -11.73 2.95
C GLU A 32 -12.33 -13.05 3.18
N ASP A 33 -11.60 -14.11 3.53
CA ASP A 33 -12.17 -15.45 3.69
C ASP A 33 -12.95 -15.66 5.02
N ASN A 34 -12.65 -14.87 6.06
CA ASN A 34 -13.13 -15.10 7.43
C ASN A 34 -13.76 -13.84 8.05
N ALA A 35 -14.82 -13.32 7.44
CA ALA A 35 -15.50 -12.13 7.96
C ALA A 35 -15.98 -12.29 9.42
N ALA A 36 -16.40 -13.48 9.82
CA ALA A 36 -16.86 -13.78 11.17
C ALA A 36 -15.75 -13.74 12.25
N ALA A 37 -14.48 -13.63 11.87
CA ALA A 37 -13.37 -13.50 12.82
C ALA A 37 -13.22 -12.06 13.37
N PHE A 38 -13.95 -11.10 12.81
CA PHE A 38 -13.88 -9.70 13.20
C PHE A 38 -15.12 -9.29 14.02
N PRO A 39 -14.97 -8.35 14.97
CA PRO A 39 -16.08 -7.90 15.81
C PRO A 39 -17.18 -7.22 14.98
N ASP A 40 -16.80 -6.52 13.93
CA ASP A 40 -17.68 -5.82 13.00
C ASP A 40 -17.03 -5.61 11.63
N GLU A 41 -17.82 -5.14 10.66
CA GLU A 41 -17.39 -4.90 9.29
C GLU A 41 -16.49 -3.66 9.18
N ALA A 42 -16.64 -2.65 10.05
CA ALA A 42 -15.78 -1.48 10.03
C ALA A 42 -14.34 -1.85 10.41
N THR A 43 -14.17 -2.62 11.49
CA THR A 43 -12.86 -3.16 11.90
C THR A 43 -12.23 -4.00 10.79
N ARG A 44 -13.00 -4.91 10.17
CA ARG A 44 -12.53 -5.71 9.04
C ARG A 44 -12.09 -4.84 7.86
N SER A 45 -12.89 -3.83 7.52
CA SER A 45 -12.61 -2.90 6.42
C SER A 45 -11.34 -2.09 6.67
N VAL A 46 -11.12 -1.62 7.90
CA VAL A 46 -9.89 -0.91 8.27
C VAL A 46 -8.67 -1.81 8.14
N ILE A 47 -8.73 -3.05 8.62
CA ILE A 47 -7.64 -4.01 8.52
C ILE A 47 -7.31 -4.34 7.06
N LEU A 48 -8.34 -4.59 6.24
CA LEU A 48 -8.17 -4.82 4.81
C LEU A 48 -7.59 -3.59 4.10
N GLY A 49 -8.12 -2.39 4.39
CA GLY A 49 -7.64 -1.15 3.80
C GLY A 49 -6.16 -0.89 4.11
N GLU A 50 -5.73 -1.09 5.36
CA GLU A 50 -4.32 -1.01 5.72
C GLU A 50 -3.46 -2.05 5.01
N ALA A 51 -3.91 -3.30 4.92
CA ALA A 51 -3.15 -4.36 4.27
C ALA A 51 -2.96 -4.10 2.77
N TYR A 52 -4.00 -3.62 2.07
CA TYR A 52 -3.88 -3.18 0.68
C TYR A 52 -2.93 -1.98 0.54
N ALA A 53 -3.00 -1.01 1.44
CA ALA A 53 -2.10 0.15 1.45
C ALA A 53 -0.64 -0.25 1.70
N ILE A 54 -0.37 -1.17 2.63
CA ILE A 54 0.98 -1.71 2.91
C ILE A 54 1.52 -2.43 1.67
N ARG A 55 0.70 -3.28 1.03
CA ARG A 55 1.09 -3.97 -0.19
C ARG A 55 1.46 -2.98 -1.29
N ALA A 56 0.60 -2.01 -1.55
CA ALA A 56 0.84 -0.99 -2.56
C ALA A 56 2.08 -0.13 -2.25
N TYR A 57 2.29 0.25 -0.99
CA TYR A 57 3.47 1.00 -0.57
C TYR A 57 4.76 0.24 -0.89
N CYS A 58 4.84 -1.02 -0.50
CA CYS A 58 6.02 -1.86 -0.75
C CYS A 58 6.21 -2.15 -2.25
N GLN A 59 5.12 -2.42 -2.99
CA GLN A 59 5.18 -2.64 -4.44
C GLN A 59 5.59 -1.36 -5.20
N LEU A 60 5.17 -0.17 -4.74
CA LEU A 60 5.65 1.09 -5.32
C LEU A 60 7.16 1.27 -5.14
N ASP A 61 7.68 0.91 -3.97
CA ASP A 61 9.13 0.97 -3.74
C ASP A 61 9.89 -0.10 -4.55
N VAL A 62 9.31 -1.29 -4.76
CA VAL A 62 9.85 -2.27 -5.72
C VAL A 62 9.92 -1.69 -7.13
N LEU A 63 8.84 -1.05 -7.61
CA LEU A 63 8.81 -0.42 -8.92
C LEU A 63 9.87 0.69 -9.05
N ARG A 64 10.01 1.54 -8.03
CA ARG A 64 10.95 2.67 -8.05
C ARG A 64 12.41 2.26 -7.96
N LEU A 65 12.71 1.20 -7.25
CA LEU A 65 14.09 0.75 -7.00
C LEU A 65 14.59 -0.25 -8.06
N PHE A 66 13.70 -1.08 -8.59
CA PHE A 66 14.06 -2.21 -9.45
C PHE A 66 13.38 -2.18 -10.82
N GLY A 67 12.44 -1.27 -11.05
CA GLY A 67 11.74 -1.10 -12.30
C GLY A 67 12.46 -0.18 -13.29
N GLU A 68 11.83 0.03 -14.42
CA GLU A 68 12.28 1.00 -15.41
C GLU A 68 11.97 2.44 -14.97
N VAL A 69 12.74 3.39 -15.48
CA VAL A 69 12.45 4.81 -15.27
C VAL A 69 11.22 5.22 -16.08
N PRO A 70 10.18 5.80 -15.44
CA PRO A 70 8.96 6.21 -16.16
C PRO A 70 9.27 7.18 -17.30
N GLY A 71 8.72 6.90 -18.50
CA GLY A 71 8.97 7.72 -19.69
C GLY A 71 10.42 7.71 -20.21
N GLY A 72 11.29 6.90 -19.62
CA GLY A 72 12.69 6.78 -20.02
C GLY A 72 12.90 5.90 -21.26
N GLN A 73 14.04 6.10 -21.93
CA GLN A 73 14.51 5.30 -23.07
C GLN A 73 15.35 4.06 -22.64
N GLY A 74 15.39 3.80 -21.33
CA GLY A 74 16.21 2.73 -20.77
C GLY A 74 15.65 1.33 -20.98
N THR A 75 16.29 0.35 -20.34
CA THR A 75 15.90 -1.04 -20.41
C THR A 75 14.49 -1.25 -19.86
N LYS A 76 13.67 -1.94 -20.62
CA LYS A 76 12.35 -2.37 -20.19
C LYS A 76 12.48 -3.51 -19.19
N VAL A 77 11.73 -3.41 -18.08
CA VAL A 77 11.79 -4.36 -16.97
C VAL A 77 10.41 -4.91 -16.68
N SER A 78 10.32 -6.23 -16.56
CA SER A 78 9.12 -6.89 -16.06
C SER A 78 9.35 -7.29 -14.61
N LEU A 79 8.46 -6.86 -13.70
CA LEU A 79 8.54 -7.12 -12.27
C LEU A 79 7.39 -8.01 -11.79
N PRO A 80 7.62 -8.89 -10.79
CA PRO A 80 6.55 -9.65 -10.19
C PRO A 80 5.69 -8.76 -9.28
N TYR A 81 4.40 -8.60 -9.60
CA TYR A 81 3.43 -8.05 -8.66
C TYR A 81 2.87 -9.20 -7.83
N SER A 82 3.27 -9.26 -6.56
CA SER A 82 2.93 -10.41 -5.73
C SER A 82 1.60 -10.22 -5.00
N GLU A 83 0.66 -11.09 -5.33
CA GLU A 83 -0.62 -11.29 -4.64
C GLU A 83 -0.71 -12.72 -4.05
N VAL A 84 0.39 -13.49 -4.15
CA VAL A 84 0.43 -14.90 -3.77
C VAL A 84 0.57 -15.07 -2.26
N THR A 85 -0.01 -16.15 -1.75
CA THR A 85 0.00 -16.51 -0.33
C THR A 85 0.64 -17.88 -0.05
N ALA A 86 0.76 -18.73 -1.05
CA ALA A 86 1.38 -20.04 -0.93
C ALA A 86 2.88 -20.00 -1.30
N PHE A 87 3.67 -20.82 -0.64
CA PHE A 87 5.13 -20.87 -0.79
C PHE A 87 5.58 -21.34 -2.20
N ASP A 88 4.80 -22.18 -2.83
CA ASP A 88 5.05 -22.77 -4.15
C ASP A 88 4.45 -21.96 -5.30
N GLU A 89 3.67 -20.93 -5.01
CA GLU A 89 3.14 -20.02 -6.02
C GLU A 89 4.17 -19.01 -6.49
N ARG A 90 4.10 -18.71 -7.79
CA ARG A 90 4.93 -17.65 -8.39
C ARG A 90 4.06 -16.45 -8.75
N ALA A 91 4.50 -15.28 -8.30
CA ALA A 91 3.85 -14.03 -8.66
C ALA A 91 3.94 -13.78 -10.18
N THR A 92 2.83 -13.31 -10.75
CA THR A 92 2.78 -12.90 -12.16
C THR A 92 3.65 -11.67 -12.38
N ARG A 93 4.40 -11.70 -13.49
CA ARG A 93 5.25 -10.57 -13.88
C ARG A 93 4.49 -9.64 -14.82
N TYR A 94 4.63 -8.36 -14.59
CA TYR A 94 4.01 -7.31 -15.39
C TYR A 94 5.07 -6.35 -15.93
N ASP A 95 4.81 -5.77 -17.10
CA ASP A 95 5.53 -4.59 -17.56
C ASP A 95 5.15 -3.36 -16.73
N PHE A 96 5.74 -2.21 -17.03
CA PHE A 96 5.50 -0.98 -16.28
C PHE A 96 4.01 -0.60 -16.23
N THR A 97 3.28 -0.74 -17.34
CA THR A 97 1.86 -0.39 -17.43
C THR A 97 1.01 -1.31 -16.58
N GLY A 98 1.11 -2.62 -16.77
CA GLY A 98 0.34 -3.60 -16.01
C GLY A 98 0.67 -3.58 -14.51
N TYR A 99 1.94 -3.32 -14.16
CA TYR A 99 2.34 -3.16 -12.77
C TYR A 99 1.71 -1.92 -12.13
N SER A 100 1.67 -0.81 -12.88
CA SER A 100 1.05 0.45 -12.43
C SER A 100 -0.46 0.32 -12.24
N GLU A 101 -1.14 -0.40 -13.12
CA GLU A 101 -2.58 -0.70 -13.00
C GLU A 101 -2.88 -1.50 -11.72
N LYS A 102 -2.04 -2.47 -11.36
CA LYS A 102 -2.15 -3.21 -10.11
C LYS A 102 -1.96 -2.32 -8.88
N LEU A 103 -0.98 -1.42 -8.90
CA LEU A 103 -0.75 -0.43 -7.83
C LEU A 103 -1.96 0.48 -7.63
N ILE A 104 -2.51 1.01 -8.73
CA ILE A 104 -3.70 1.86 -8.70
C ILE A 104 -4.86 1.09 -8.08
N ALA A 105 -5.12 -0.14 -8.53
CA ALA A 105 -6.21 -0.97 -8.03
C ALA A 105 -6.11 -1.25 -6.52
N ASP A 106 -4.91 -1.50 -6.00
CA ASP A 106 -4.71 -1.71 -4.57
C ASP A 106 -4.97 -0.45 -3.74
N LEU A 107 -4.49 0.72 -4.21
CA LEU A 107 -4.73 1.99 -3.52
C LEU A 107 -6.18 2.44 -3.59
N ASP A 108 -6.86 2.22 -4.70
CA ASP A 108 -8.30 2.51 -4.84
C ASP A 108 -9.13 1.60 -3.91
N LYS A 109 -8.72 0.34 -3.77
CA LYS A 109 -9.37 -0.60 -2.84
C LYS A 109 -9.13 -0.20 -1.39
N ALA A 110 -7.91 0.21 -1.05
CA ALA A 110 -7.58 0.73 0.28
C ALA A 110 -8.38 2.01 0.60
N GLU A 111 -8.43 2.97 -0.32
CA GLU A 111 -9.21 4.19 -0.17
C GLU A 111 -10.68 3.89 0.09
N LYS A 112 -11.30 3.04 -0.74
CA LYS A 112 -12.72 2.68 -0.61
C LYS A 112 -13.03 2.01 0.73
N LEU A 113 -12.16 1.12 1.21
CA LEU A 113 -12.33 0.42 2.48
C LEU A 113 -12.20 1.36 3.69
N LEU A 114 -11.28 2.32 3.62
CA LEU A 114 -11.02 3.25 4.73
C LEU A 114 -11.98 4.43 4.76
N LYS A 115 -12.49 4.89 3.61
CA LYS A 115 -13.26 6.14 3.49
C LYS A 115 -14.41 6.27 4.48
N ASP A 116 -15.17 5.21 4.71
CA ASP A 116 -16.37 5.24 5.54
C ASP A 116 -16.18 4.50 6.88
N ASN A 117 -15.00 3.92 7.12
CA ASN A 117 -14.75 3.04 8.25
C ASN A 117 -13.57 3.49 9.13
N ASP A 118 -12.70 4.39 8.65
CA ASP A 118 -11.52 4.80 9.40
C ASP A 118 -11.89 5.76 10.53
N PRO A 119 -11.56 5.44 11.79
CA PRO A 119 -11.80 6.33 12.94
C PRO A 119 -11.18 7.72 12.83
N ILE A 120 -10.20 7.91 11.94
CA ILE A 120 -9.55 9.21 11.70
C ILE A 120 -10.56 10.34 11.37
N PHE A 121 -11.75 10.00 10.92
CA PHE A 121 -12.80 10.97 10.61
C PHE A 121 -13.67 11.35 11.82
N GLY A 122 -13.76 10.48 12.83
CA GLY A 122 -14.66 10.64 13.95
C GLY A 122 -14.02 11.17 15.23
N TYR A 123 -12.69 11.19 15.29
CA TYR A 123 -11.95 11.54 16.50
C TYR A 123 -10.89 12.61 16.21
N THR A 124 -10.59 13.45 17.21
CA THR A 124 -9.48 14.39 17.15
C THR A 124 -8.14 13.67 17.28
N PHE A 125 -7.06 14.37 16.92
CA PHE A 125 -5.71 13.85 17.07
C PHE A 125 -5.40 13.50 18.54
N GLU A 126 -5.83 14.33 19.47
CA GLU A 126 -5.65 14.13 20.93
C GLU A 126 -6.39 12.88 21.41
N GLU A 127 -7.62 12.69 20.99
CA GLU A 127 -8.43 11.52 21.34
C GLU A 127 -7.78 10.22 20.83
N LEU A 128 -7.34 10.20 19.59
CA LEU A 128 -6.68 9.01 19.01
C LEU A 128 -5.31 8.69 19.66
N ASN A 129 -4.66 9.68 20.28
CA ASN A 129 -3.41 9.48 21.03
C ASN A 129 -3.64 9.08 22.50
N ALA A 130 -4.84 9.31 23.03
CA ALA A 130 -5.19 9.01 24.41
C ALA A 130 -6.43 8.09 24.47
N PRO A 131 -6.27 6.79 24.13
CA PRO A 131 -7.40 5.85 24.03
C PRO A 131 -8.28 5.77 25.28
N SER A 132 -7.73 6.08 26.46
CA SER A 132 -8.49 6.11 27.70
C SER A 132 -9.44 7.30 27.84
N SER A 133 -9.34 8.30 26.97
CA SER A 133 -10.21 9.48 26.95
C SER A 133 -11.42 9.32 26.02
N VAL A 134 -11.48 8.25 25.24
CA VAL A 134 -12.55 7.92 24.29
C VAL A 134 -13.04 6.49 24.49
N GLU A 135 -14.33 6.29 24.27
CA GLU A 135 -14.94 4.95 24.30
C GLU A 135 -14.67 4.21 22.97
N ILE A 136 -13.40 3.92 22.68
CA ILE A 136 -13.02 3.04 21.58
C ILE A 136 -12.88 1.64 22.16
N GLU A 137 -13.85 0.78 21.89
CA GLU A 137 -13.90 -0.61 22.42
C GLU A 137 -12.73 -1.44 21.89
N ASP A 138 -12.36 -1.27 20.62
CA ASP A 138 -11.26 -2.01 20.02
C ASP A 138 -9.98 -1.18 20.00
N THR A 139 -9.00 -1.59 20.81
CA THR A 139 -7.69 -0.93 20.87
C THR A 139 -6.93 -0.94 19.54
N TYR A 140 -7.26 -1.84 18.60
CA TYR A 140 -6.73 -1.83 17.24
C TYR A 140 -7.10 -0.54 16.49
N MET A 141 -8.25 0.02 16.79
CA MET A 141 -8.76 1.25 16.17
C MET A 141 -8.14 2.54 16.74
N CYS A 142 -7.27 2.42 17.76
CA CYS A 142 -6.50 3.54 18.31
C CYS A 142 -5.27 3.89 17.47
N TYR A 143 -4.69 5.06 17.73
CA TYR A 143 -3.45 5.54 17.09
C TYR A 143 -3.52 5.59 15.56
N ARG A 144 -4.71 5.80 14.99
CA ARG A 144 -4.91 5.85 13.54
C ARG A 144 -4.08 6.93 12.83
N GLN A 145 -3.77 8.04 13.51
CA GLN A 145 -2.95 9.14 12.98
C GLN A 145 -1.49 8.73 12.68
N SER A 146 -0.99 7.67 13.30
CA SER A 146 0.39 7.16 13.10
C SER A 146 0.45 5.92 12.20
N ARG A 147 -0.68 5.50 11.62
CA ARG A 147 -0.80 4.30 10.78
C ARG A 147 -1.14 4.68 9.34
N LEU A 148 -1.25 3.67 8.45
CA LEU A 148 -1.74 3.88 7.07
C LEU A 148 -3.27 4.10 7.09
N ASN A 149 -3.67 5.28 7.55
CA ASN A 149 -5.06 5.75 7.58
C ASN A 149 -5.50 6.26 6.20
N TYR A 150 -6.73 6.70 6.09
CA TYR A 150 -7.29 7.25 4.84
C TYR A 150 -6.42 8.36 4.23
N TRP A 151 -5.93 9.32 5.04
CA TRP A 151 -5.12 10.44 4.55
C TRP A 151 -3.74 9.98 4.09
N ALA A 152 -3.16 8.98 4.77
CA ALA A 152 -1.91 8.36 4.34
C ALA A 152 -2.07 7.64 2.99
N VAL A 153 -3.23 7.01 2.73
CA VAL A 153 -3.53 6.43 1.41
C VAL A 153 -3.64 7.51 0.34
N LYS A 154 -4.32 8.65 0.61
CA LYS A 154 -4.37 9.79 -0.33
C LYS A 154 -2.98 10.34 -0.64
N ALA A 155 -2.13 10.50 0.39
CA ALA A 155 -0.74 10.93 0.21
C ALA A 155 0.06 9.93 -0.64
N LEU A 156 -0.15 8.63 -0.43
CA LEU A 156 0.49 7.56 -1.21
C LEU A 156 0.00 7.53 -2.66
N GLN A 157 -1.30 7.75 -2.90
CA GLN A 157 -1.86 7.92 -4.25
C GLN A 157 -1.22 9.12 -4.95
N SER A 158 -1.11 10.27 -4.28
CA SER A 158 -0.45 11.45 -4.84
C SER A 158 0.99 11.16 -5.25
N ARG A 159 1.76 10.52 -4.36
CA ARG A 159 3.16 10.12 -4.63
C ARG A 159 3.26 9.16 -5.81
N MET A 160 2.37 8.17 -5.89
CA MET A 160 2.32 7.22 -6.99
C MET A 160 1.98 7.91 -8.31
N TYR A 161 0.91 8.71 -8.35
CA TYR A 161 0.50 9.40 -9.56
C TYR A 161 1.54 10.41 -10.04
N LEU A 162 2.23 11.10 -9.13
CA LEU A 162 3.34 11.98 -9.48
C LEU A 162 4.48 11.20 -10.15
N TYR A 163 4.80 10.00 -9.65
CA TYR A 163 5.79 9.11 -10.27
C TYR A 163 5.34 8.64 -11.66
N LEU A 164 4.08 8.21 -11.81
CA LEU A 164 3.50 7.78 -13.09
C LEU A 164 3.34 8.92 -14.08
N GLY A 165 3.17 10.16 -13.62
CA GLY A 165 3.07 11.37 -14.45
C GLY A 165 4.27 11.63 -15.36
N LYS A 166 5.41 11.02 -15.07
CA LYS A 166 6.57 10.99 -15.97
C LYS A 166 6.32 10.17 -17.24
N ALA A 167 5.53 9.11 -17.15
CA ALA A 167 5.20 8.25 -18.30
C ALA A 167 3.94 8.75 -19.02
N ASP A 168 2.95 9.24 -18.29
CA ASP A 168 1.69 9.76 -18.85
C ASP A 168 1.21 10.98 -18.03
N PRO A 169 1.22 12.18 -18.65
CA PRO A 169 0.84 13.43 -17.97
C PRO A 169 -0.57 13.46 -17.37
N LYS A 170 -1.49 12.57 -17.78
CA LYS A 170 -2.85 12.48 -17.19
C LYS A 170 -2.80 12.25 -15.67
N TYR A 171 -1.79 11.54 -15.19
CA TYR A 171 -1.62 11.26 -13.77
C TYR A 171 -1.25 12.49 -12.93
N LEU A 172 -0.75 13.59 -13.54
CA LEU A 172 -0.39 14.79 -12.79
C LEU A 172 -1.60 15.49 -12.17
N ALA A 173 -2.74 15.53 -12.87
CA ALA A 173 -3.99 16.04 -12.32
C ALA A 173 -4.46 15.16 -11.13
N MET A 174 -4.42 13.85 -11.28
CA MET A 174 -4.77 12.90 -10.21
C MET A 174 -3.85 13.04 -8.99
N ALA A 175 -2.55 13.28 -9.22
CA ALA A 175 -1.59 13.55 -8.14
C ALA A 175 -1.95 14.81 -7.36
N TYR A 176 -2.30 15.89 -8.07
CA TYR A 176 -2.72 17.15 -7.47
C TYR A 176 -4.02 16.98 -6.65
N ASP A 177 -5.03 16.33 -7.22
CA ASP A 177 -6.31 16.12 -6.54
C ASP A 177 -6.15 15.25 -5.28
N ALA A 178 -5.33 14.21 -5.34
CA ALA A 178 -5.01 13.38 -4.18
C ALA A 178 -4.24 14.15 -3.10
N ALA A 179 -3.28 15.01 -3.49
CA ALA A 179 -2.54 15.86 -2.55
C ALA A 179 -3.41 16.92 -1.91
N LYS A 180 -4.37 17.49 -2.64
CA LYS A 180 -5.30 18.51 -2.13
C LYS A 180 -6.31 17.94 -1.14
N ALA A 181 -6.55 16.63 -1.16
CA ALA A 181 -7.46 15.95 -0.26
C ALA A 181 -6.87 15.76 1.15
N VAL A 182 -5.53 15.82 1.30
CA VAL A 182 -4.81 15.72 2.58
C VAL A 182 -4.70 17.10 3.23
#